data_b0981d75a3c610113be9fa0ffe3eb721
#
_entry.id   b0981d75a3c610113be9fa0ffe3eb721
#
_cell.length_a   1.000
_cell.length_b   1.000
_cell.length_c   1.000
_cell.angle_alpha   90.00
_cell.angle_beta   90.00
_cell.angle_gamma   90.00
#
_symmetry.space_group_name_H-M   'P 1'
#
loop_
_entity.id
_entity.type
_entity.pdbx_description
1 polymer ?
#
loop_
_entity_poly.entity_id
_entity_poly.type
_entity_poly.pdbx_seq_one_letter_code
_entity_poly.pdbx_strand_id
1 'polypeptide(L)'
;ARDMLRKQEFERLLAQQALESQRDAFEQKVDERTEDLRQANHDLEIEIAERRRSEDLIREVAFYDALTKLPNRTLFKTDLERALAEAKRRNSRLAVMFIDLDNFKRINDTLGHNMGDELLRQAAIRLSNCIRGEDSLASLIRKGVAHGDGGNRVARLGGDEFTVLLHDVGSSFNAAHVAQRIIESFAVPFVLDIYKVRVSPSIGIAYYPLDGGSADELLRNADTAMYNAKQRGRNTFSFYTRSMSESAYTKLALENRLRSAIEREEFKLHYQPKYDASDNTLVGFEALLRWNDPQHGMVPPGQFIPLAEETGLIVPISEWVIGETCRQLRLWQDRGGQVVPVSLNLSSLHFQHARLAPLIQQALDEAQVSPTLLEIEVTESVFLDDVDSAVATLTRLRESGVRIAIDDFGTGYSSLSYLKRFPLDTLKIDRSFVQDLAMGGDDAAICNAIVALGRILGLKVVAEGVENAEQARLLLAQGCDEMQGFLFGSAMPAEQATALLLPPGVVPLKPTRKKA
;
A
#
# COMPACT_ATOMS: atom_id res chain seq x y z
N ALA A 1 73.95 -63.58 -68.59
CA ALA A 1 73.84 -62.14 -68.28
C ALA A 1 72.46 -61.57 -68.66
N ARG A 2 71.89 -61.81 -69.87
CA ARG A 2 70.62 -61.26 -70.35
C ARG A 2 69.41 -61.79 -69.53
N ASP A 3 69.38 -63.04 -69.10
CA ASP A 3 68.27 -63.61 -68.31
C ASP A 3 68.28 -63.10 -66.88
N MET A 4 69.39 -62.80 -66.29
CA MET A 4 69.52 -62.17 -64.97
C MET A 4 69.07 -60.73 -64.95
N LEU A 5 69.35 -59.97 -65.98
CA LEU A 5 68.91 -58.62 -66.17
C LEU A 5 67.36 -58.59 -66.31
N ARG A 6 66.75 -59.43 -67.10
CA ARG A 6 65.32 -59.56 -67.29
C ARG A 6 64.62 -59.96 -65.98
N LYS A 7 65.21 -60.82 -65.19
CA LYS A 7 64.67 -61.17 -63.90
C LYS A 7 64.69 -60.00 -62.88
N GLN A 8 65.82 -59.27 -62.89
CA GLN A 8 65.92 -58.06 -62.05
C GLN A 8 64.95 -56.96 -62.46
N GLU A 9 64.76 -56.75 -63.76
CA GLU A 9 63.76 -55.79 -64.26
C GLU A 9 62.36 -56.18 -63.93
N PHE A 10 62.03 -57.44 -64.03
CA PHE A 10 60.71 -58.00 -63.67
C PHE A 10 60.44 -57.91 -62.15
N GLU A 11 61.41 -58.22 -61.31
CA GLU A 11 61.31 -58.06 -59.85
C GLU A 11 61.17 -56.59 -59.47
N ARG A 12 61.85 -55.70 -60.16
CA ARG A 12 61.73 -54.25 -59.95
C ARG A 12 60.35 -53.74 -60.35
N LEU A 13 59.80 -54.19 -61.46
CA LEU A 13 58.49 -53.83 -61.96
C LEU A 13 57.37 -54.31 -60.95
N LEU A 14 57.49 -55.53 -60.47
CA LEU A 14 56.59 -56.07 -59.44
C LEU A 14 56.69 -55.32 -58.14
N ALA A 15 57.89 -54.96 -57.71
CA ALA A 15 58.09 -54.17 -56.52
C ALA A 15 57.52 -52.73 -56.69
N GLN A 16 57.67 -52.18 -57.92
CA GLN A 16 57.08 -50.86 -58.21
C GLN A 16 55.56 -50.90 -58.26
N GLN A 17 54.94 -51.90 -58.87
CA GLN A 17 53.49 -52.13 -58.85
C GLN A 17 52.94 -52.36 -57.42
N ALA A 18 53.66 -53.13 -56.62
CA ALA A 18 53.28 -53.31 -55.24
C ALA A 18 53.34 -52.03 -54.40
N LEU A 19 54.37 -51.17 -54.67
CA LEU A 19 54.49 -49.86 -53.99
C LEU A 19 53.40 -48.86 -54.43
N GLU A 20 53.08 -48.83 -55.74
CA GLU A 20 51.97 -48.02 -56.27
C GLU A 20 50.64 -48.49 -55.68
N SER A 21 50.34 -49.76 -55.64
CA SER A 21 49.13 -50.34 -55.01
C SER A 21 49.05 -50.00 -53.51
N GLN A 22 50.19 -50.10 -52.80
CA GLN A 22 50.23 -49.64 -51.39
C GLN A 22 50.02 -48.15 -51.20
N ARG A 23 50.59 -47.32 -52.10
CA ARG A 23 50.40 -45.87 -52.08
C ARG A 23 48.94 -45.54 -52.32
N ASP A 24 48.30 -46.10 -53.34
CA ASP A 24 46.91 -45.86 -53.69
C ASP A 24 45.97 -46.29 -52.57
N ALA A 25 46.20 -47.43 -51.94
CA ALA A 25 45.46 -47.89 -50.77
C ALA A 25 45.65 -46.96 -49.53
N PHE A 26 46.87 -46.37 -49.40
CA PHE A 26 47.15 -45.43 -48.33
C PHE A 26 46.47 -44.07 -48.59
N GLU A 27 46.53 -43.57 -49.84
CA GLU A 27 45.84 -42.36 -50.25
C GLU A 27 44.33 -42.48 -50.04
N GLN A 28 43.72 -43.61 -50.45
CA GLN A 28 42.30 -43.85 -50.21
C GLN A 28 41.96 -43.85 -48.71
N LYS A 29 42.79 -44.45 -47.87
CA LYS A 29 42.59 -44.53 -46.42
C LYS A 29 42.76 -43.13 -45.75
N VAL A 30 43.65 -42.30 -46.33
CA VAL A 30 43.81 -40.91 -45.88
C VAL A 30 42.58 -40.09 -46.25
N ASP A 31 42.05 -40.25 -47.48
CA ASP A 31 40.84 -39.56 -47.92
C ASP A 31 39.60 -39.96 -47.09
N GLU A 32 39.42 -41.27 -46.87
CA GLU A 32 38.34 -41.77 -45.99
C GLU A 32 38.44 -41.17 -44.56
N ARG A 33 39.65 -41.20 -43.98
CA ARG A 33 39.87 -40.62 -42.63
C ARG A 33 39.70 -39.10 -42.61
N THR A 34 40.04 -38.44 -43.69
CA THR A 34 39.88 -36.96 -43.80
C THR A 34 38.40 -36.58 -43.87
N GLU A 35 37.61 -37.40 -44.60
CA GLU A 35 36.16 -37.18 -44.67
C GLU A 35 35.45 -37.51 -43.33
N ASP A 36 35.86 -38.65 -42.69
CA ASP A 36 35.37 -38.99 -41.34
C ASP A 36 35.67 -37.87 -40.31
N LEU A 37 36.89 -37.27 -40.38
CA LEU A 37 37.28 -36.18 -39.51
C LEU A 37 36.50 -34.88 -39.80
N ARG A 38 36.23 -34.61 -41.08
CA ARG A 38 35.41 -33.44 -41.46
C ARG A 38 33.99 -33.60 -40.95
N GLN A 39 33.38 -34.80 -41.10
CA GLN A 39 32.05 -35.06 -40.60
C GLN A 39 32.01 -34.97 -39.08
N ALA A 40 32.97 -35.58 -38.38
CA ALA A 40 33.06 -35.52 -36.93
C ALA A 40 33.24 -34.09 -36.40
N ASN A 41 34.05 -33.26 -37.09
CA ASN A 41 34.21 -31.86 -36.74
C ASN A 41 32.89 -31.06 -36.93
N HIS A 42 32.17 -31.33 -38.02
CA HIS A 42 30.89 -30.68 -38.29
C HIS A 42 29.85 -31.03 -37.22
N ASP A 43 29.77 -32.33 -36.86
CA ASP A 43 28.85 -32.79 -35.80
C ASP A 43 29.21 -32.16 -34.45
N LEU A 44 30.49 -32.07 -34.10
CA LEU A 44 30.97 -31.39 -32.89
C LEU A 44 30.63 -29.88 -32.87
N GLU A 45 30.77 -29.21 -34.01
CA GLU A 45 30.40 -27.77 -34.11
C GLU A 45 28.90 -27.58 -33.82
N ILE A 46 28.04 -28.44 -34.37
CA ILE A 46 26.58 -28.44 -34.09
C ILE A 46 26.33 -28.67 -32.60
N GLU A 47 26.92 -29.70 -32.01
CA GLU A 47 26.75 -30.02 -30.59
C GLU A 47 27.22 -28.88 -29.67
N ILE A 48 28.37 -28.27 -29.98
CA ILE A 48 28.87 -27.08 -29.25
C ILE A 48 27.90 -25.90 -29.36
N ALA A 49 27.33 -25.66 -30.55
CA ALA A 49 26.37 -24.59 -30.76
C ALA A 49 25.06 -24.82 -29.98
N GLU A 50 24.55 -26.05 -29.98
CA GLU A 50 23.36 -26.44 -29.22
C GLU A 50 23.60 -26.33 -27.70
N ARG A 51 24.75 -26.83 -27.23
CA ARG A 51 25.14 -26.73 -25.83
C ARG A 51 25.23 -25.26 -25.36
N ARG A 52 25.88 -24.40 -26.13
CA ARG A 52 25.98 -22.97 -25.85
C ARG A 52 24.62 -22.32 -25.78
N ARG A 53 23.71 -22.60 -26.71
CA ARG A 53 22.32 -22.11 -26.67
C ARG A 53 21.58 -22.56 -25.41
N SER A 54 21.76 -23.82 -25.02
CA SER A 54 21.17 -24.36 -23.81
C SER A 54 21.73 -23.70 -22.54
N GLU A 55 23.06 -23.52 -22.49
CA GLU A 55 23.74 -22.83 -21.39
C GLU A 55 23.30 -21.35 -21.29
N ASP A 56 23.14 -20.63 -22.41
CA ASP A 56 22.64 -19.27 -22.45
C ASP A 56 21.19 -19.18 -21.98
N LEU A 57 20.32 -20.10 -22.40
CA LEU A 57 18.93 -20.19 -21.94
C LEU A 57 18.83 -20.46 -20.44
N ILE A 58 19.62 -21.42 -19.93
CA ILE A 58 19.68 -21.74 -18.50
C ILE A 58 20.13 -20.50 -17.71
N ARG A 59 21.14 -19.80 -18.21
CA ARG A 59 21.64 -18.56 -17.60
C ARG A 59 20.60 -17.45 -17.60
N GLU A 60 19.86 -17.28 -18.71
CA GLU A 60 18.79 -16.29 -18.80
C GLU A 60 17.68 -16.58 -17.79
N VAL A 61 17.19 -17.82 -17.71
CA VAL A 61 16.14 -18.22 -16.77
C VAL A 61 16.60 -18.14 -15.31
N ALA A 62 17.86 -18.51 -15.03
CA ALA A 62 18.38 -18.51 -13.67
C ALA A 62 18.61 -17.10 -13.09
N PHE A 63 18.93 -16.09 -13.93
CA PHE A 63 19.43 -14.80 -13.47
C PHE A 63 18.61 -13.59 -13.91
N TYR A 64 17.67 -13.74 -14.84
CA TYR A 64 16.88 -12.62 -15.36
C TYR A 64 15.39 -12.90 -15.20
N ASP A 65 14.63 -11.82 -15.01
CA ASP A 65 13.17 -11.84 -15.01
C ASP A 65 12.63 -12.05 -16.44
N ALA A 66 11.76 -13.02 -16.61
CA ALA A 66 11.25 -13.42 -17.92
C ALA A 66 10.48 -12.30 -18.64
N LEU A 67 9.74 -11.46 -17.86
CA LEU A 67 8.88 -10.40 -18.37
C LEU A 67 9.65 -9.13 -18.76
N THR A 68 10.48 -8.63 -17.83
CA THR A 68 11.17 -7.33 -17.96
C THR A 68 12.59 -7.44 -18.47
N LYS A 69 13.16 -8.66 -18.50
CA LYS A 69 14.56 -8.95 -18.84
C LYS A 69 15.58 -8.24 -17.91
N LEU A 70 15.13 -7.69 -16.81
CA LEU A 70 16.01 -7.18 -15.76
C LEU A 70 16.62 -8.33 -14.95
N PRO A 71 17.75 -8.12 -14.26
CA PRO A 71 18.23 -9.03 -13.22
C PRO A 71 17.10 -9.44 -12.27
N ASN A 72 17.04 -10.74 -11.96
CA ASN A 72 16.11 -11.25 -10.96
C ASN A 72 16.70 -11.14 -9.53
N ARG A 73 15.95 -11.59 -8.52
CA ARG A 73 16.37 -11.59 -7.11
C ARG A 73 17.73 -12.26 -6.89
N THR A 74 17.98 -13.37 -7.57
CA THR A 74 19.22 -14.15 -7.42
C THR A 74 20.44 -13.37 -7.91
N LEU A 75 20.36 -12.82 -9.13
CA LEU A 75 21.46 -12.04 -9.70
C LEU A 75 21.67 -10.74 -8.91
N PHE A 76 20.59 -10.05 -8.54
CA PHE A 76 20.70 -8.81 -7.76
C PHE A 76 21.40 -9.05 -6.41
N LYS A 77 21.04 -10.11 -5.69
CA LYS A 77 21.68 -10.46 -4.42
C LYS A 77 23.18 -10.74 -4.59
N THR A 78 23.54 -11.50 -5.61
CA THR A 78 24.96 -11.78 -5.94
C THR A 78 25.73 -10.51 -6.27
N ASP A 79 25.13 -9.60 -7.04
CA ASP A 79 25.76 -8.32 -7.38
C ASP A 79 25.91 -7.42 -6.15
N LEU A 80 24.91 -7.39 -5.27
CA LEU A 80 24.96 -6.62 -4.02
C LEU A 80 26.04 -7.17 -3.08
N GLU A 81 26.16 -8.49 -2.92
CA GLU A 81 27.22 -9.10 -2.12
C GLU A 81 28.61 -8.76 -2.64
N ARG A 82 28.79 -8.76 -3.96
CA ARG A 82 30.05 -8.33 -4.61
C ARG A 82 30.33 -6.86 -4.38
N ALA A 83 29.32 -6.00 -4.54
CA ALA A 83 29.42 -4.56 -4.30
C ALA A 83 29.77 -4.24 -2.86
N LEU A 84 29.18 -4.97 -1.89
CA LEU A 84 29.50 -4.85 -0.47
C LEU A 84 30.96 -5.22 -0.17
N ALA A 85 31.43 -6.33 -0.75
CA ALA A 85 32.83 -6.74 -0.58
C ALA A 85 33.82 -5.69 -1.17
N GLU A 86 33.46 -5.06 -2.28
CA GLU A 86 34.23 -3.99 -2.88
C GLU A 86 34.16 -2.69 -2.04
N ALA A 87 32.97 -2.28 -1.63
CA ALA A 87 32.76 -1.10 -0.79
C ALA A 87 33.54 -1.20 0.54
N LYS A 88 33.55 -2.39 1.16
CA LYS A 88 34.34 -2.65 2.36
C LYS A 88 35.85 -2.49 2.11
N ARG A 89 36.36 -2.96 0.98
CA ARG A 89 37.80 -2.82 0.63
C ARG A 89 38.20 -1.37 0.32
N ARG A 90 37.30 -0.62 -0.34
CA ARG A 90 37.56 0.77 -0.76
C ARG A 90 37.15 1.81 0.28
N ASN A 91 36.55 1.37 1.39
CA ASN A 91 35.91 2.22 2.39
C ASN A 91 34.90 3.20 1.74
N SER A 92 34.17 2.71 0.74
CA SER A 92 33.16 3.48 0.02
C SER A 92 31.74 3.13 0.52
N ARG A 93 30.77 3.94 0.12
CA ARG A 93 29.37 3.77 0.51
C ARG A 93 28.55 3.32 -0.70
N LEU A 94 27.52 2.54 -0.46
CA LEU A 94 26.52 2.19 -1.46
C LEU A 94 25.12 2.38 -0.89
N ALA A 95 24.13 2.49 -1.76
CA ALA A 95 22.73 2.52 -1.37
C ALA A 95 21.93 1.44 -2.11
N VAL A 96 20.98 0.85 -1.41
CA VAL A 96 19.96 -0.03 -1.97
C VAL A 96 18.63 0.69 -1.90
N MET A 97 17.92 0.74 -3.02
CA MET A 97 16.52 1.19 -3.06
C MET A 97 15.61 0.01 -3.28
N PHE A 98 14.52 -0.04 -2.54
CA PHE A 98 13.40 -0.95 -2.76
C PHE A 98 12.22 -0.12 -3.25
N ILE A 99 11.62 -0.52 -4.36
CA ILE A 99 10.59 0.26 -5.08
C ILE A 99 9.39 -0.64 -5.32
N ASP A 100 8.21 -0.14 -5.01
CA ASP A 100 6.94 -0.81 -5.25
C ASP A 100 6.01 0.13 -6.02
N LEU A 101 5.24 -0.42 -6.96
CA LEU A 101 4.29 0.34 -7.77
C LEU A 101 2.94 0.44 -7.07
N ASP A 102 2.60 1.64 -6.63
CA ASP A 102 1.38 1.90 -5.88
C ASP A 102 0.12 1.47 -6.66
N ASN A 103 -0.77 0.73 -5.99
CA ASN A 103 -2.06 0.28 -6.53
C ASN A 103 -1.97 -0.60 -7.81
N PHE A 104 -0.84 -1.28 -8.04
CA PHE A 104 -0.66 -2.15 -9.21
C PHE A 104 -1.73 -3.26 -9.30
N LYS A 105 -2.12 -3.84 -8.15
CA LYS A 105 -3.18 -4.83 -8.10
C LYS A 105 -4.49 -4.31 -8.69
N ARG A 106 -4.89 -3.07 -8.40
CA ARG A 106 -6.11 -2.46 -8.95
C ARG A 106 -6.06 -2.37 -10.48
N ILE A 107 -4.89 -2.13 -11.06
CA ILE A 107 -4.72 -2.10 -12.51
C ILE A 107 -4.93 -3.49 -13.10
N ASN A 108 -4.35 -4.53 -12.50
CA ASN A 108 -4.60 -5.90 -12.91
C ASN A 108 -6.08 -6.29 -12.82
N ASP A 109 -6.72 -5.94 -11.70
CA ASP A 109 -8.12 -6.27 -11.45
C ASP A 109 -9.06 -5.52 -12.42
N THR A 110 -8.69 -4.30 -12.88
CA THR A 110 -9.52 -3.45 -13.75
C THR A 110 -9.25 -3.68 -15.23
N LEU A 111 -7.98 -3.78 -15.66
CA LEU A 111 -7.57 -3.82 -17.07
C LEU A 111 -7.05 -5.19 -17.51
N GLY A 112 -6.92 -6.13 -16.57
CA GLY A 112 -6.40 -7.47 -16.80
C GLY A 112 -4.87 -7.58 -16.75
N HIS A 113 -4.38 -8.80 -16.52
CA HIS A 113 -2.95 -9.11 -16.32
C HIS A 113 -2.06 -8.71 -17.51
N ASN A 114 -2.57 -8.77 -18.75
CA ASN A 114 -1.78 -8.38 -19.92
C ASN A 114 -1.38 -6.88 -19.88
N MET A 115 -2.28 -6.02 -19.41
CA MET A 115 -2.01 -4.59 -19.24
C MET A 115 -1.05 -4.34 -18.07
N GLY A 116 -1.18 -5.10 -16.98
CA GLY A 116 -0.23 -5.08 -15.88
C GLY A 116 1.17 -5.48 -16.31
N ASP A 117 1.30 -6.52 -17.14
CA ASP A 117 2.58 -6.96 -17.71
C ASP A 117 3.22 -5.87 -18.58
N GLU A 118 2.42 -5.19 -19.40
CA GLU A 118 2.92 -4.07 -20.22
C GLU A 118 3.36 -2.88 -19.35
N LEU A 119 2.61 -2.57 -18.29
CA LEU A 119 3.01 -1.56 -17.30
C LEU A 119 4.36 -1.89 -16.68
N LEU A 120 4.57 -3.14 -16.28
CA LEU A 120 5.83 -3.59 -15.67
C LEU A 120 7.01 -3.48 -16.66
N ARG A 121 6.82 -3.77 -17.96
CA ARG A 121 7.85 -3.56 -18.99
C ARG A 121 8.21 -2.08 -19.13
N GLN A 122 7.21 -1.21 -19.21
CA GLN A 122 7.45 0.23 -19.33
C GLN A 122 8.06 0.82 -18.06
N ALA A 123 7.68 0.35 -16.87
CA ALA A 123 8.29 0.73 -15.59
C ALA A 123 9.77 0.33 -15.54
N ALA A 124 10.10 -0.89 -15.96
CA ALA A 124 11.48 -1.38 -16.04
C ALA A 124 12.36 -0.49 -16.95
N ILE A 125 11.83 -0.09 -18.11
CA ILE A 125 12.51 0.82 -19.04
C ILE A 125 12.72 2.20 -18.41
N ARG A 126 11.68 2.78 -17.77
CA ARG A 126 11.79 4.09 -17.10
C ARG A 126 12.82 4.07 -15.97
N LEU A 127 12.77 3.07 -15.11
CA LEU A 127 13.73 2.91 -14.01
C LEU A 127 15.16 2.79 -14.57
N SER A 128 15.37 1.99 -15.60
CA SER A 128 16.67 1.82 -16.23
C SER A 128 17.20 3.13 -16.82
N ASN A 129 16.35 3.95 -17.43
CA ASN A 129 16.71 5.24 -17.99
C ASN A 129 17.03 6.27 -16.89
N CYS A 130 16.26 6.27 -15.79
CA CYS A 130 16.55 7.13 -14.64
C CYS A 130 17.93 6.87 -14.03
N ILE A 131 18.44 5.65 -14.08
CA ILE A 131 19.69 5.29 -13.42
C ILE A 131 20.90 5.48 -14.36
N ARG A 132 20.70 5.45 -15.68
CA ARG A 132 21.75 5.67 -16.68
C ARG A 132 22.03 7.15 -16.97
N GLY A 133 21.12 8.08 -16.60
CA GLY A 133 21.27 9.52 -16.83
C GLY A 133 22.27 10.19 -15.87
N GLU A 134 23.16 11.02 -16.39
CA GLU A 134 24.12 11.96 -15.75
C GLU A 134 25.22 11.39 -14.82
N ASP A 135 25.02 10.35 -14.05
CA ASP A 135 26.11 9.68 -13.32
C ASP A 135 27.10 8.98 -14.26
N SER A 136 26.74 8.85 -15.55
CA SER A 136 27.57 8.31 -16.62
C SER A 136 28.66 9.27 -17.15
N LEU A 137 28.55 10.58 -16.97
CA LEU A 137 29.60 11.51 -17.51
C LEU A 137 30.93 11.34 -16.79
N ALA A 138 30.90 11.14 -15.46
CA ALA A 138 32.10 10.80 -14.69
C ALA A 138 32.64 9.39 -15.01
N SER A 139 31.76 8.46 -15.43
CA SER A 139 32.13 7.09 -15.82
C SER A 139 32.59 6.98 -17.29
N LEU A 140 32.10 7.84 -18.17
CA LEU A 140 32.54 7.90 -19.59
C LEU A 140 33.99 8.35 -19.73
N ILE A 141 34.49 9.18 -18.82
CA ILE A 141 35.91 9.59 -18.79
C ILE A 141 36.82 8.46 -18.27
N ARG A 142 36.29 7.46 -17.56
CA ARG A 142 37.02 6.27 -17.09
C ARG A 142 36.93 5.03 -17.99
N LYS A 143 36.10 5.02 -19.03
CA LYS A 143 35.93 3.85 -19.91
C LYS A 143 36.92 3.80 -21.07
N GLY A 144 38.12 3.25 -20.78
CA GLY A 144 38.93 2.55 -21.78
C GLY A 144 38.87 1.03 -21.68
N VAL A 145 37.91 0.42 -20.90
CA VAL A 145 37.85 -1.05 -20.75
C VAL A 145 36.39 -1.52 -20.79
N ALA A 146 36.15 -2.42 -21.73
CA ALA A 146 34.91 -3.12 -21.98
C ALA A 146 34.49 -4.04 -20.81
N HIS A 147 33.15 -4.23 -20.62
CA HIS A 147 32.54 -5.34 -19.87
C HIS A 147 33.07 -5.62 -18.46
N GLY A 148 32.90 -4.67 -17.52
CA GLY A 148 33.32 -4.90 -16.15
C GLY A 148 32.49 -4.11 -15.14
N ASP A 149 31.65 -4.80 -14.41
CA ASP A 149 31.40 -4.71 -12.96
C ASP A 149 31.66 -3.35 -12.29
N GLY A 150 30.60 -2.56 -12.08
CA GLY A 150 30.68 -1.36 -11.24
C GLY A 150 29.65 -0.28 -11.53
N GLY A 151 28.65 -0.53 -12.37
CA GLY A 151 27.59 0.44 -12.68
C GLY A 151 26.33 0.20 -11.84
N ASN A 152 25.60 1.30 -11.57
CA ASN A 152 24.27 1.24 -10.95
C ASN A 152 23.37 0.24 -11.68
N ARG A 153 22.60 -0.55 -10.94
CA ARG A 153 21.77 -1.66 -11.48
C ARG A 153 20.34 -1.57 -11.01
N VAL A 154 19.43 -1.89 -11.93
CA VAL A 154 18.00 -2.12 -11.66
C VAL A 154 17.74 -3.61 -11.72
N ALA A 155 16.90 -4.12 -10.84
CA ALA A 155 16.42 -5.50 -10.84
C ALA A 155 14.92 -5.54 -10.53
N ARG A 156 14.26 -6.65 -10.90
CA ARG A 156 12.89 -6.96 -10.48
C ARG A 156 12.91 -8.19 -9.59
N LEU A 157 12.34 -8.07 -8.39
CA LEU A 157 12.34 -9.17 -7.41
C LEU A 157 11.14 -10.10 -7.56
N GLY A 158 10.04 -9.60 -8.11
CA GLY A 158 8.78 -10.31 -8.35
C GLY A 158 7.59 -9.35 -8.23
N GLY A 159 6.43 -9.73 -8.74
CA GLY A 159 5.24 -8.86 -8.69
C GLY A 159 5.51 -7.46 -9.24
N ASP A 160 5.22 -6.45 -8.43
CA ASP A 160 5.43 -5.01 -8.67
C ASP A 160 6.67 -4.44 -7.98
N GLU A 161 7.55 -5.32 -7.44
CA GLU A 161 8.74 -4.95 -6.69
C GLU A 161 9.98 -4.83 -7.57
N PHE A 162 10.61 -3.66 -7.53
CA PHE A 162 11.90 -3.39 -8.17
C PHE A 162 12.95 -3.00 -7.14
N THR A 163 14.22 -3.22 -7.48
CA THR A 163 15.35 -2.77 -6.65
C THR A 163 16.38 -2.06 -7.48
N VAL A 164 17.08 -1.14 -6.83
CA VAL A 164 18.17 -0.38 -7.41
C VAL A 164 19.39 -0.47 -6.50
N LEU A 165 20.54 -0.79 -7.10
CA LEU A 165 21.83 -0.71 -6.44
C LEU A 165 22.59 0.51 -6.96
N LEU A 166 22.97 1.40 -6.07
CA LEU A 166 23.78 2.58 -6.35
C LEU A 166 25.17 2.42 -5.76
N HIS A 167 26.19 2.54 -6.60
CA HIS A 167 27.61 2.49 -6.21
C HIS A 167 28.15 3.87 -5.90
N ASP A 168 29.15 3.93 -5.03
CA ASP A 168 29.91 5.15 -4.69
C ASP A 168 29.03 6.36 -4.33
N VAL A 169 28.01 6.13 -3.53
CA VAL A 169 27.11 7.19 -3.06
C VAL A 169 27.85 8.05 -2.04
N GLY A 170 28.44 9.17 -2.46
CA GLY A 170 29.24 10.04 -1.62
C GLY A 170 28.45 10.67 -0.44
N SER A 171 27.15 10.92 -0.62
CA SER A 171 26.26 11.46 0.41
C SER A 171 24.84 10.92 0.25
N SER A 172 24.02 11.00 1.33
CA SER A 172 22.60 10.69 1.28
C SER A 172 21.82 11.53 0.26
N PHE A 173 22.32 12.70 -0.04
CA PHE A 173 21.76 13.61 -1.02
C PHE A 173 21.73 12.99 -2.44
N ASN A 174 22.74 12.23 -2.83
CA ASN A 174 22.80 11.61 -4.16
C ASN A 174 21.72 10.55 -4.37
N ALA A 175 21.46 9.70 -3.36
CA ALA A 175 20.37 8.72 -3.47
C ALA A 175 18.99 9.37 -3.40
N ALA A 176 18.79 10.43 -2.60
CA ALA A 176 17.57 11.20 -2.62
C ALA A 176 17.26 11.79 -4.00
N HIS A 177 18.28 12.33 -4.70
CA HIS A 177 18.13 12.83 -6.06
C HIS A 177 17.70 11.75 -7.06
N VAL A 178 18.28 10.55 -6.96
CA VAL A 178 17.88 9.43 -7.82
C VAL A 178 16.45 9.02 -7.53
N ALA A 179 16.06 8.92 -6.25
CA ALA A 179 14.69 8.61 -5.85
C ALA A 179 13.69 9.66 -6.35
N GLN A 180 14.02 10.94 -6.20
CA GLN A 180 13.18 12.05 -6.68
C GLN A 180 13.02 12.01 -8.21
N ARG A 181 14.11 11.78 -8.95
CA ARG A 181 14.08 11.62 -10.41
C ARG A 181 13.21 10.45 -10.87
N ILE A 182 13.23 9.34 -10.12
CA ILE A 182 12.34 8.21 -10.37
C ILE A 182 10.88 8.66 -10.18
N ILE A 183 10.52 9.29 -9.07
CA ILE A 183 9.17 9.78 -8.80
C ILE A 183 8.69 10.72 -9.90
N GLU A 184 9.51 11.69 -10.29
CA GLU A 184 9.19 12.64 -11.37
C GLU A 184 8.99 11.95 -12.73
N SER A 185 9.78 10.92 -13.03
CA SER A 185 9.60 10.15 -14.25
C SER A 185 8.28 9.38 -14.29
N PHE A 186 7.78 8.94 -13.12
CA PHE A 186 6.51 8.23 -13.00
C PHE A 186 5.29 9.17 -12.98
N ALA A 187 5.48 10.46 -12.78
CA ALA A 187 4.40 11.46 -12.91
C ALA A 187 3.85 11.52 -14.36
N VAL A 188 4.66 11.14 -15.36
CA VAL A 188 4.21 10.99 -16.75
C VAL A 188 3.36 9.74 -16.90
N PRO A 189 2.10 9.83 -17.38
CA PRO A 189 1.24 8.67 -17.55
C PRO A 189 1.87 7.56 -18.41
N PHE A 190 1.57 6.32 -18.06
CA PHE A 190 1.88 5.14 -18.88
C PHE A 190 0.81 4.97 -19.95
N VAL A 191 1.22 4.64 -21.17
CA VAL A 191 0.29 4.37 -22.27
C VAL A 191 0.21 2.86 -22.45
N LEU A 192 -0.94 2.30 -22.08
CA LEU A 192 -1.22 0.87 -22.16
C LEU A 192 -2.32 0.67 -23.22
N ASP A 193 -1.92 0.36 -24.42
CA ASP A 193 -2.80 0.35 -25.59
C ASP A 193 -3.55 1.70 -25.75
N ILE A 194 -4.86 1.72 -25.55
CA ILE A 194 -5.70 2.95 -25.63
C ILE A 194 -5.80 3.69 -24.29
N TYR A 195 -5.34 3.10 -23.18
CA TYR A 195 -5.49 3.64 -21.85
C TYR A 195 -4.28 4.45 -21.41
N LYS A 196 -4.51 5.60 -20.78
CA LYS A 196 -3.50 6.39 -20.08
C LYS A 196 -3.64 6.16 -18.58
N VAL A 197 -2.67 5.46 -17.99
CA VAL A 197 -2.69 5.06 -16.57
C VAL A 197 -1.63 5.84 -15.81
N ARG A 198 -1.98 6.35 -14.63
CA ARG A 198 -1.04 6.97 -13.69
C ARG A 198 -0.72 5.97 -12.58
N VAL A 199 0.57 5.73 -12.37
CA VAL A 199 1.10 4.88 -11.31
C VAL A 199 2.25 5.60 -10.67
N SER A 200 2.26 5.64 -9.35
CA SER A 200 3.34 6.23 -8.57
C SER A 200 4.22 5.14 -7.95
N PRO A 201 5.50 5.42 -7.66
CA PRO A 201 6.35 4.53 -6.92
C PRO A 201 6.42 4.92 -5.44
N SER A 202 6.45 3.95 -4.54
CA SER A 202 6.90 4.11 -3.16
C SER A 202 8.31 3.55 -3.01
N ILE A 203 9.25 4.34 -2.48
CA ILE A 203 10.68 4.02 -2.50
C ILE A 203 11.24 3.99 -1.07
N GLY A 204 11.90 2.89 -0.69
CA GLY A 204 12.68 2.81 0.53
C GLY A 204 14.17 2.77 0.23
N ILE A 205 14.99 3.43 1.03
CA ILE A 205 16.43 3.60 0.82
C ILE A 205 17.19 3.16 2.07
N ALA A 206 18.16 2.25 1.88
CA ALA A 206 19.10 1.82 2.93
C ALA A 206 20.55 2.01 2.47
N TYR A 207 21.41 2.43 3.38
CA TYR A 207 22.83 2.73 3.15
C TYR A 207 23.76 1.71 3.78
N TYR A 208 24.80 1.33 3.04
CA TYR A 208 25.96 0.66 3.62
C TYR A 208 27.04 1.69 3.98
N PRO A 209 27.69 1.58 5.14
CA PRO A 209 27.51 0.55 6.19
C PRO A 209 26.49 0.93 7.28
N LEU A 210 25.81 2.07 7.18
CA LEU A 210 25.02 2.66 8.25
C LEU A 210 23.78 1.81 8.60
N ASP A 211 23.10 1.31 7.56
CA ASP A 211 21.80 0.64 7.67
C ASP A 211 21.89 -0.87 7.46
N GLY A 212 23.09 -1.44 7.44
CA GLY A 212 23.30 -2.87 7.36
C GLY A 212 24.69 -3.27 6.88
N GLY A 213 25.14 -4.44 7.28
CA GLY A 213 26.44 -5.02 6.93
C GLY A 213 26.37 -6.16 5.91
N SER A 214 25.18 -6.66 5.59
CA SER A 214 24.93 -7.76 4.66
C SER A 214 23.87 -7.41 3.63
N ALA A 215 23.84 -8.17 2.52
CA ALA A 215 22.84 -7.98 1.45
C ALA A 215 21.41 -8.18 1.97
N ASP A 216 21.18 -9.21 2.77
CA ASP A 216 19.84 -9.51 3.31
C ASP A 216 19.37 -8.44 4.29
N GLU A 217 20.29 -7.86 5.08
CA GLU A 217 19.98 -6.78 6.02
C GLU A 217 19.61 -5.49 5.28
N LEU A 218 20.39 -5.09 4.28
CA LEU A 218 20.12 -3.90 3.48
C LEU A 218 18.82 -4.00 2.69
N LEU A 219 18.54 -5.16 2.09
CA LEU A 219 17.28 -5.39 1.38
C LEU A 219 16.08 -5.31 2.32
N ARG A 220 16.13 -5.96 3.47
CA ARG A 220 15.06 -5.91 4.48
C ARG A 220 14.85 -4.49 5.01
N ASN A 221 15.92 -3.75 5.24
CA ASN A 221 15.84 -2.39 5.77
C ASN A 221 15.36 -1.39 4.71
N ALA A 222 15.71 -1.57 3.44
CA ALA A 222 15.15 -0.80 2.33
C ALA A 222 13.65 -1.10 2.13
N ASP A 223 13.22 -2.37 2.23
CA ASP A 223 11.81 -2.75 2.20
C ASP A 223 11.01 -2.12 3.35
N THR A 224 11.54 -2.16 4.59
CA THR A 224 10.94 -1.47 5.74
C THR A 224 10.76 0.03 5.49
N ALA A 225 11.74 0.68 4.88
CA ALA A 225 11.67 2.11 4.53
C ALA A 225 10.65 2.36 3.42
N MET A 226 10.54 1.48 2.43
CA MET A 226 9.53 1.56 1.36
C MET A 226 8.12 1.46 1.94
N TYR A 227 7.89 0.54 2.86
CA TYR A 227 6.61 0.44 3.55
C TYR A 227 6.26 1.72 4.34
N ASN A 228 7.25 2.36 4.97
CA ASN A 228 7.07 3.68 5.59
C ASN A 228 6.69 4.78 4.57
N ALA A 229 7.28 4.76 3.37
CA ALA A 229 6.89 5.67 2.29
C ALA A 229 5.42 5.46 1.89
N LYS A 230 4.94 4.21 1.79
CA LYS A 230 3.52 3.89 1.54
C LYS A 230 2.59 4.47 2.61
N GLN A 231 2.97 4.36 3.89
CA GLN A 231 2.18 4.90 5.01
C GLN A 231 2.12 6.43 5.04
N ARG A 232 3.17 7.10 4.56
CA ARG A 232 3.25 8.57 4.51
C ARG A 232 2.51 9.19 3.32
N GLY A 233 1.64 8.44 2.65
CA GLY A 233 0.80 8.93 1.55
C GLY A 233 1.21 8.47 0.17
N ARG A 234 2.13 7.49 0.05
CA ARG A 234 2.63 6.96 -1.23
C ARG A 234 3.32 8.03 -2.08
N ASN A 235 3.72 7.70 -3.32
CA ASN A 235 4.37 8.63 -4.26
C ASN A 235 5.53 9.43 -3.65
N THR A 236 6.32 8.78 -2.80
CA THR A 236 7.40 9.41 -2.03
C THR A 236 8.52 8.41 -1.77
N PHE A 237 9.61 8.89 -1.19
CA PHE A 237 10.67 8.03 -0.70
C PHE A 237 10.92 8.21 0.80
N SER A 238 11.46 7.19 1.43
CA SER A 238 11.87 7.22 2.84
C SER A 238 13.24 6.58 3.01
N PHE A 239 14.06 7.18 3.87
CA PHE A 239 15.31 6.56 4.31
C PHE A 239 15.01 5.63 5.49
N TYR A 240 15.71 4.50 5.54
CA TYR A 240 15.62 3.62 6.69
C TYR A 240 16.12 4.31 7.97
N THR A 241 15.43 4.06 9.07
CA THR A 241 15.87 4.38 10.42
C THR A 241 15.59 3.20 11.34
N ARG A 242 16.40 3.00 12.38
CA ARG A 242 16.18 1.89 13.34
C ARG A 242 14.81 1.94 13.99
N SER A 243 14.27 3.13 14.23
CA SER A 243 12.91 3.32 14.76
C SER A 243 11.82 2.75 13.86
N MET A 244 12.04 2.65 12.54
CA MET A 244 11.08 2.03 11.62
C MET A 244 10.96 0.52 11.85
N SER A 245 12.07 -0.18 12.09
CA SER A 245 12.01 -1.61 12.42
C SER A 245 11.29 -1.85 13.75
N GLU A 246 11.56 -1.03 14.77
CA GLU A 246 10.85 -1.09 16.05
C GLU A 246 9.36 -0.82 15.87
N SER A 247 9.01 0.16 15.04
CA SER A 247 7.61 0.47 14.68
C SER A 247 6.93 -0.69 13.95
N ALA A 248 7.62 -1.36 13.02
CA ALA A 248 7.07 -2.52 12.31
C ALA A 248 6.80 -3.72 13.25
N TYR A 249 7.71 -4.00 14.17
CA TYR A 249 7.50 -5.04 15.20
C TYR A 249 6.34 -4.67 16.14
N THR A 250 6.27 -3.40 16.56
CA THR A 250 5.18 -2.91 17.41
C THR A 250 3.83 -3.02 16.70
N LYS A 251 3.78 -2.72 15.40
CA LYS A 251 2.58 -2.83 14.58
C LYS A 251 2.11 -4.27 14.42
N LEU A 252 3.02 -5.21 14.16
CA LEU A 252 2.69 -6.64 14.08
C LEU A 252 2.18 -7.18 15.44
N ALA A 253 2.82 -6.79 16.53
CA ALA A 253 2.36 -7.14 17.86
C ALA A 253 0.97 -6.56 18.17
N LEU A 254 0.71 -5.32 17.74
CA LEU A 254 -0.57 -4.64 17.88
C LEU A 254 -1.67 -5.34 17.05
N GLU A 255 -1.37 -5.76 15.80
CA GLU A 255 -2.31 -6.52 14.95
C GLU A 255 -2.74 -7.82 15.62
N ASN A 256 -1.80 -8.60 16.11
CA ASN A 256 -2.11 -9.86 16.78
C ASN A 256 -2.98 -9.66 18.03
N ARG A 257 -2.74 -8.60 18.80
CA ARG A 257 -3.57 -8.23 19.96
C ARG A 257 -4.96 -7.77 19.53
N LEU A 258 -5.05 -6.94 18.50
CA LEU A 258 -6.30 -6.42 17.95
C LEU A 258 -7.22 -7.54 17.48
N ARG A 259 -6.67 -8.57 16.82
CA ARG A 259 -7.41 -9.76 16.40
C ARG A 259 -8.03 -10.49 17.60
N SER A 260 -7.29 -10.61 18.69
CA SER A 260 -7.77 -11.25 19.93
C SER A 260 -8.72 -10.37 20.72
N ALA A 261 -8.66 -9.05 20.57
CA ALA A 261 -9.47 -8.09 21.33
C ALA A 261 -10.98 -8.22 21.06
N ILE A 262 -11.34 -8.60 19.82
CA ILE A 262 -12.74 -8.83 19.42
C ILE A 262 -13.32 -10.00 20.21
N GLU A 263 -12.58 -11.11 20.30
CA GLU A 263 -13.03 -12.34 21.00
C GLU A 263 -13.03 -12.19 22.52
N ARG A 264 -12.19 -11.28 23.06
CA ARG A 264 -11.99 -11.10 24.51
C ARG A 264 -12.81 -9.97 25.12
N GLU A 265 -13.71 -9.36 24.35
CA GLU A 265 -14.55 -8.25 24.82
C GLU A 265 -13.73 -7.06 25.38
N GLU A 266 -12.58 -6.75 24.76
CA GLU A 266 -11.70 -5.67 25.21
C GLU A 266 -12.15 -4.29 24.70
N PHE A 267 -13.14 -4.23 23.81
CA PHE A 267 -13.73 -3.00 23.30
C PHE A 267 -14.82 -2.46 24.21
N LYS A 268 -14.91 -1.13 24.24
CA LYS A 268 -15.98 -0.38 24.92
C LYS A 268 -16.38 0.82 24.07
N LEU A 269 -17.63 1.25 24.19
CA LEU A 269 -18.09 2.51 23.62
C LEU A 269 -18.08 3.60 24.69
N HIS A 270 -17.50 4.74 24.31
CA HIS A 270 -17.67 6.00 25.03
C HIS A 270 -18.59 6.89 24.21
N TYR A 271 -19.35 7.74 24.86
CA TYR A 271 -20.37 8.59 24.25
C TYR A 271 -20.00 10.04 24.46
N GLN A 272 -19.88 10.81 23.38
CA GLN A 272 -19.64 12.24 23.43
C GLN A 272 -20.95 12.99 23.14
N PRO A 273 -21.37 13.94 23.99
CA PRO A 273 -22.64 14.62 23.82
C PRO A 273 -22.58 15.65 22.70
N LYS A 274 -23.69 15.74 21.94
CA LYS A 274 -24.00 16.77 20.93
C LYS A 274 -25.11 17.67 21.49
N TYR A 275 -24.95 18.98 21.33
CA TYR A 275 -25.91 19.97 21.84
C TYR A 275 -26.44 20.85 20.72
N ASP A 276 -27.71 21.23 20.81
CA ASP A 276 -28.30 22.27 19.97
C ASP A 276 -27.58 23.59 20.20
N ALA A 277 -27.21 24.28 19.13
CA ALA A 277 -26.44 25.51 19.20
C ALA A 277 -27.23 26.67 19.78
N SER A 278 -28.57 26.67 19.66
CA SER A 278 -29.44 27.77 20.03
C SER A 278 -29.85 27.77 21.50
N ASP A 279 -30.19 26.61 22.05
CA ASP A 279 -30.73 26.47 23.41
C ASP A 279 -29.89 25.60 24.34
N ASN A 280 -28.79 25.03 23.81
CA ASN A 280 -27.86 24.17 24.53
C ASN A 280 -28.56 22.94 25.15
N THR A 281 -29.57 22.38 24.47
CA THR A 281 -30.20 21.11 24.84
C THR A 281 -29.42 19.94 24.27
N LEU A 282 -29.39 18.81 24.99
CA LEU A 282 -28.77 17.56 24.51
C LEU A 282 -29.60 16.98 23.37
N VAL A 283 -29.02 16.89 22.15
CA VAL A 283 -29.72 16.41 20.95
C VAL A 283 -29.20 15.07 20.44
N GLY A 284 -28.03 14.62 20.90
CA GLY A 284 -27.45 13.34 20.45
C GLY A 284 -26.18 12.97 21.19
N PHE A 285 -25.67 11.80 20.86
CA PHE A 285 -24.33 11.36 21.24
C PHE A 285 -23.60 10.83 20.02
N GLU A 286 -22.27 10.94 20.04
CA GLU A 286 -21.40 10.16 19.16
C GLU A 286 -20.79 8.99 19.93
N ALA A 287 -20.94 7.76 19.39
CA ALA A 287 -20.35 6.54 19.95
C ALA A 287 -18.90 6.40 19.45
N LEU A 288 -17.98 6.51 20.37
CA LEU A 288 -16.55 6.49 20.09
C LEU A 288 -15.91 5.22 20.65
N LEU A 289 -15.33 4.42 19.77
CA LEU A 289 -14.67 3.16 20.13
C LEU A 289 -13.46 3.39 21.04
N ARG A 290 -13.33 2.56 22.06
CA ARG A 290 -12.19 2.51 23.00
C ARG A 290 -11.72 1.07 23.12
N TRP A 291 -10.43 0.87 23.03
CA TRP A 291 -9.81 -0.44 23.25
C TRP A 291 -9.05 -0.44 24.57
N ASN A 292 -9.48 -1.27 25.50
CA ASN A 292 -8.84 -1.44 26.80
C ASN A 292 -8.06 -2.77 26.81
N ASP A 293 -6.80 -2.69 26.36
CA ASP A 293 -5.88 -3.84 26.36
C ASP A 293 -5.50 -4.21 27.80
N PRO A 294 -5.69 -5.46 28.23
CA PRO A 294 -5.40 -5.86 29.61
C PRO A 294 -3.94 -5.72 30.03
N GLN A 295 -3.00 -5.72 29.08
CA GLN A 295 -1.55 -5.67 29.33
C GLN A 295 -0.98 -4.26 29.16
N HIS A 296 -1.55 -3.46 28.25
CA HIS A 296 -1.01 -2.15 27.85
C HIS A 296 -1.92 -0.98 28.21
N GLY A 297 -3.10 -1.25 28.78
CA GLY A 297 -4.08 -0.22 29.13
C GLY A 297 -4.85 0.30 27.92
N MET A 298 -5.31 1.55 27.99
CA MET A 298 -6.11 2.17 26.93
C MET A 298 -5.26 2.44 25.70
N VAL A 299 -5.59 1.78 24.57
CA VAL A 299 -4.96 1.98 23.27
C VAL A 299 -5.72 3.10 22.52
N PRO A 300 -5.05 4.17 22.09
CA PRO A 300 -5.71 5.27 21.38
C PRO A 300 -6.28 4.83 20.02
N PRO A 301 -7.49 5.30 19.61
CA PRO A 301 -8.10 4.98 18.32
C PRO A 301 -7.19 5.25 17.12
N GLY A 302 -6.45 6.37 17.13
CA GLY A 302 -5.50 6.71 16.07
C GLY A 302 -4.34 5.72 15.87
N GLN A 303 -4.10 4.80 16.82
CA GLN A 303 -3.09 3.74 16.67
C GLN A 303 -3.66 2.46 16.08
N PHE A 304 -4.89 2.07 16.44
CA PHE A 304 -5.43 0.78 16.04
C PHE A 304 -6.46 0.84 14.90
N ILE A 305 -7.20 1.94 14.72
CA ILE A 305 -8.19 2.07 13.63
C ILE A 305 -7.52 1.98 12.25
N PRO A 306 -6.43 2.73 11.94
CA PRO A 306 -5.75 2.59 10.65
C PRO A 306 -5.23 1.17 10.40
N LEU A 307 -4.73 0.51 11.46
CA LEU A 307 -4.28 -0.88 11.38
C LEU A 307 -5.45 -1.85 11.12
N ALA A 308 -6.59 -1.63 11.79
CA ALA A 308 -7.81 -2.42 11.57
C ALA A 308 -8.31 -2.29 10.11
N GLU A 309 -8.21 -1.10 9.52
CA GLU A 309 -8.56 -0.86 8.12
C GLU A 309 -7.59 -1.56 7.17
N GLU A 310 -6.28 -1.42 7.35
CA GLU A 310 -5.27 -2.09 6.52
C GLU A 310 -5.41 -3.62 6.53
N THR A 311 -5.80 -4.19 7.69
CA THR A 311 -5.90 -5.65 7.87
C THR A 311 -7.31 -6.21 7.63
N GLY A 312 -8.31 -5.34 7.37
CA GLY A 312 -9.72 -5.72 7.24
C GLY A 312 -10.42 -6.05 8.56
N LEU A 313 -9.72 -5.96 9.69
CA LEU A 313 -10.32 -6.18 11.03
C LEU A 313 -11.34 -5.11 11.41
N ILE A 314 -11.35 -3.99 10.72
CA ILE A 314 -12.34 -2.92 10.93
C ILE A 314 -13.76 -3.39 10.67
N VAL A 315 -13.97 -4.37 9.76
CA VAL A 315 -15.31 -4.90 9.45
C VAL A 315 -15.94 -5.59 10.66
N PRO A 316 -15.34 -6.64 11.25
CA PRO A 316 -15.92 -7.26 12.46
C PRO A 316 -15.97 -6.32 13.67
N ILE A 317 -15.05 -5.34 13.78
CA ILE A 317 -15.12 -4.31 14.82
C ILE A 317 -16.36 -3.43 14.62
N SER A 318 -16.63 -2.98 13.38
CA SER A 318 -17.80 -2.16 13.08
C SER A 318 -19.12 -2.92 13.31
N GLU A 319 -19.17 -4.23 13.01
CA GLU A 319 -20.32 -5.08 13.32
C GLU A 319 -20.60 -5.12 14.82
N TRP A 320 -19.54 -5.26 15.63
CA TRP A 320 -19.64 -5.20 17.09
C TRP A 320 -20.12 -3.82 17.57
N VAL A 321 -19.57 -2.72 17.01
CA VAL A 321 -19.97 -1.34 17.36
C VAL A 321 -21.45 -1.12 17.09
N ILE A 322 -21.96 -1.55 15.92
CA ILE A 322 -23.38 -1.45 15.56
C ILE A 322 -24.25 -2.19 16.58
N GLY A 323 -23.95 -3.45 16.87
CA GLY A 323 -24.69 -4.26 17.83
C GLY A 323 -24.68 -3.66 19.23
N GLU A 324 -23.53 -3.22 19.71
CA GLU A 324 -23.38 -2.63 21.04
C GLU A 324 -24.09 -1.28 21.17
N THR A 325 -24.08 -0.44 20.10
CA THR A 325 -24.82 0.81 20.06
C THR A 325 -26.33 0.56 20.15
N CYS A 326 -26.87 -0.37 19.36
CA CYS A 326 -28.30 -0.73 19.41
C CYS A 326 -28.68 -1.29 20.77
N ARG A 327 -27.85 -2.15 21.38
CA ARG A 327 -28.05 -2.68 22.72
C ARG A 327 -28.06 -1.57 23.78
N GLN A 328 -27.18 -0.59 23.69
CA GLN A 328 -27.12 0.53 24.63
C GLN A 328 -28.32 1.47 24.47
N LEU A 329 -28.78 1.75 23.26
CA LEU A 329 -30.00 2.51 23.00
C LEU A 329 -31.22 1.83 23.66
N ARG A 330 -31.34 0.51 23.54
CA ARG A 330 -32.40 -0.26 24.21
C ARG A 330 -32.33 -0.12 25.72
N LEU A 331 -31.13 -0.23 26.31
CA LEU A 331 -30.96 -0.04 27.76
C LEU A 331 -31.39 1.34 28.24
N TRP A 332 -31.19 2.39 27.45
CA TRP A 332 -31.64 3.74 27.76
C TRP A 332 -33.15 3.88 27.65
N GLN A 333 -33.77 3.26 26.63
CA GLN A 333 -35.25 3.20 26.52
C GLN A 333 -35.89 2.49 27.73
N ASP A 334 -35.35 1.34 28.13
CA ASP A 334 -35.88 0.56 29.26
C ASP A 334 -35.78 1.30 30.61
N ARG A 335 -34.85 2.25 30.73
CA ARG A 335 -34.69 3.11 31.92
C ARG A 335 -35.62 4.32 31.92
N GLY A 336 -36.43 4.50 30.89
CA GLY A 336 -37.44 5.57 30.81
C GLY A 336 -36.88 6.99 30.67
N GLY A 337 -35.63 7.15 30.27
CA GLY A 337 -35.02 8.43 29.94
C GLY A 337 -35.47 8.97 28.58
N GLN A 338 -35.24 10.27 28.34
CA GLN A 338 -35.41 10.85 27.03
C GLN A 338 -34.23 10.37 26.13
N VAL A 339 -34.48 9.34 25.32
CA VAL A 339 -33.44 8.79 24.46
C VAL A 339 -33.22 9.72 23.24
N VAL A 340 -31.98 10.10 23.05
CA VAL A 340 -31.54 10.90 21.88
C VAL A 340 -30.81 10.00 20.89
N PRO A 341 -30.71 10.39 19.61
CA PRO A 341 -29.96 9.65 18.59
C PRO A 341 -28.48 9.43 18.96
N VAL A 342 -27.95 8.31 18.51
CA VAL A 342 -26.52 8.00 18.61
C VAL A 342 -25.94 7.85 17.22
N SER A 343 -24.89 8.61 16.93
CA SER A 343 -24.11 8.43 15.71
C SER A 343 -22.92 7.51 15.94
N LEU A 344 -22.53 6.79 14.91
CA LEU A 344 -21.35 5.93 14.89
C LEU A 344 -20.59 6.03 13.57
N ASN A 345 -19.27 6.01 13.67
CA ASN A 345 -18.36 6.06 12.53
C ASN A 345 -18.27 4.71 11.83
N LEU A 346 -18.39 4.71 10.49
CA LEU A 346 -18.18 3.53 9.65
C LEU A 346 -17.08 3.75 8.63
N SER A 347 -16.14 2.79 8.57
CA SER A 347 -15.07 2.77 7.57
C SER A 347 -15.62 2.55 6.16
N SER A 348 -14.98 3.18 5.16
CA SER A 348 -15.27 2.99 3.74
C SER A 348 -15.23 1.53 3.28
N LEU A 349 -14.37 0.71 3.91
CA LEU A 349 -14.27 -0.72 3.62
C LEU A 349 -15.58 -1.48 3.89
N HIS A 350 -16.38 -1.04 4.86
CA HIS A 350 -17.64 -1.70 5.18
C HIS A 350 -18.70 -1.50 4.09
N PHE A 351 -18.65 -0.36 3.36
CA PHE A 351 -19.59 -0.08 2.26
C PHE A 351 -19.35 -0.95 1.01
N GLN A 352 -18.18 -1.56 0.88
CA GLN A 352 -17.88 -2.54 -0.17
C GLN A 352 -18.59 -3.89 0.07
N HIS A 353 -19.15 -4.10 1.28
CA HIS A 353 -19.86 -5.31 1.63
C HIS A 353 -21.37 -5.13 1.52
N ALA A 354 -22.00 -5.82 0.59
CA ALA A 354 -23.46 -5.79 0.35
C ALA A 354 -24.33 -6.15 1.57
N ARG A 355 -23.71 -6.60 2.67
CA ARG A 355 -24.38 -7.02 3.91
C ARG A 355 -24.60 -5.90 4.92
N LEU A 356 -24.04 -4.70 4.73
CA LEU A 356 -24.11 -3.62 5.73
C LEU A 356 -25.54 -3.24 6.09
N ALA A 357 -26.38 -2.91 5.11
CA ALA A 357 -27.76 -2.51 5.38
C ALA A 357 -28.61 -3.62 6.04
N PRO A 358 -28.58 -4.89 5.59
CA PRO A 358 -29.21 -5.98 6.31
C PRO A 358 -28.71 -6.17 7.75
N LEU A 359 -27.41 -6.01 8.00
CA LEU A 359 -26.82 -6.16 9.34
C LEU A 359 -27.33 -5.07 10.29
N ILE A 360 -27.36 -3.81 9.86
CA ILE A 360 -27.89 -2.71 10.66
C ILE A 360 -29.37 -2.94 10.95
N GLN A 361 -30.16 -3.34 9.96
CA GLN A 361 -31.57 -3.64 10.15
C GLN A 361 -31.78 -4.77 11.18
N GLN A 362 -31.00 -5.84 11.06
CA GLN A 362 -31.06 -6.95 12.03
C GLN A 362 -30.72 -6.48 13.45
N ALA A 363 -29.66 -5.68 13.63
CA ALA A 363 -29.28 -5.18 14.95
C ALA A 363 -30.37 -4.28 15.58
N LEU A 364 -31.02 -3.43 14.76
CA LEU A 364 -32.14 -2.59 15.20
C LEU A 364 -33.37 -3.43 15.60
N ASP A 365 -33.71 -4.44 14.80
CA ASP A 365 -34.86 -5.34 15.05
C ASP A 365 -34.63 -6.18 16.30
N GLU A 366 -33.44 -6.77 16.47
CA GLU A 366 -33.07 -7.54 17.65
C GLU A 366 -33.12 -6.71 18.95
N ALA A 367 -32.64 -5.47 18.88
CA ALA A 367 -32.69 -4.53 20.00
C ALA A 367 -34.06 -3.87 20.19
N GLN A 368 -34.99 -3.98 19.24
CA GLN A 368 -36.27 -3.27 19.21
C GLN A 368 -36.09 -1.74 19.33
N VAL A 369 -35.15 -1.17 18.61
CA VAL A 369 -34.81 0.26 18.60
C VAL A 369 -35.32 0.89 17.32
N SER A 370 -35.91 2.10 17.43
CA SER A 370 -36.29 2.87 16.21
C SER A 370 -35.08 3.22 15.38
N PRO A 371 -35.10 2.98 14.05
CA PRO A 371 -34.01 3.40 13.16
C PRO A 371 -33.64 4.88 13.25
N THR A 372 -34.59 5.75 13.61
CA THR A 372 -34.38 7.20 13.75
C THR A 372 -33.44 7.58 14.90
N LEU A 373 -33.15 6.64 15.81
CA LEU A 373 -32.21 6.80 16.91
C LEU A 373 -30.77 6.42 16.52
N LEU A 374 -30.55 5.91 15.31
CA LEU A 374 -29.22 5.59 14.80
C LEU A 374 -28.83 6.56 13.68
N GLU A 375 -27.63 7.10 13.76
CA GLU A 375 -27.01 7.91 12.71
C GLU A 375 -25.68 7.27 12.31
N ILE A 376 -25.43 7.16 11.01
CA ILE A 376 -24.18 6.60 10.46
C ILE A 376 -23.34 7.75 9.95
N GLU A 377 -22.12 7.86 10.45
CA GLU A 377 -21.14 8.84 10.02
C GLU A 377 -20.18 8.20 9.01
N VAL A 378 -19.98 8.83 7.87
CA VAL A 378 -19.10 8.39 6.78
C VAL A 378 -18.19 9.52 6.36
N THR A 379 -16.91 9.22 6.15
CA THR A 379 -15.96 10.21 5.64
C THR A 379 -16.11 10.39 4.13
N GLU A 380 -15.61 11.51 3.58
CA GLU A 380 -15.61 11.77 2.14
C GLU A 380 -14.98 10.65 1.30
N SER A 381 -14.07 9.87 1.87
CA SER A 381 -13.36 8.79 1.18
C SER A 381 -14.28 7.64 0.70
N VAL A 382 -15.46 7.46 1.32
CA VAL A 382 -16.47 6.47 0.87
C VAL A 382 -16.88 6.69 -0.58
N PHE A 383 -16.73 7.91 -1.08
CA PHE A 383 -17.19 8.34 -2.41
C PHE A 383 -16.13 8.20 -3.51
N LEU A 384 -14.91 7.72 -3.21
CA LEU A 384 -13.81 7.70 -4.16
C LEU A 384 -13.73 6.39 -4.98
N ASP A 385 -14.16 5.26 -4.43
CA ASP A 385 -13.92 3.95 -5.05
C ASP A 385 -15.12 3.44 -5.88
N ASP A 386 -16.34 3.41 -5.32
CA ASP A 386 -17.58 2.96 -6.03
C ASP A 386 -18.78 3.80 -5.59
N VAL A 387 -18.95 4.95 -6.23
CA VAL A 387 -20.01 5.92 -5.91
C VAL A 387 -21.41 5.33 -6.00
N ASP A 388 -21.70 4.54 -7.04
CA ASP A 388 -23.05 4.04 -7.29
C ASP A 388 -23.45 2.98 -6.26
N SER A 389 -22.54 2.11 -5.86
CA SER A 389 -22.76 1.12 -4.79
C SER A 389 -22.94 1.79 -3.41
N ALA A 390 -22.11 2.81 -3.10
CA ALA A 390 -22.25 3.57 -1.87
C ALA A 390 -23.60 4.30 -1.79
N VAL A 391 -24.00 5.00 -2.86
CA VAL A 391 -25.32 5.67 -2.95
C VAL A 391 -26.46 4.68 -2.74
N ALA A 392 -26.42 3.50 -3.39
CA ALA A 392 -27.46 2.50 -3.24
C ALA A 392 -27.57 1.97 -1.80
N THR A 393 -26.44 1.78 -1.12
CA THR A 393 -26.39 1.32 0.28
C THR A 393 -26.93 2.40 1.22
N LEU A 394 -26.47 3.64 1.09
CA LEU A 394 -26.93 4.78 1.90
C LEU A 394 -28.41 5.07 1.69
N THR A 395 -28.91 4.98 0.45
CA THR A 395 -30.33 5.15 0.15
C THR A 395 -31.18 4.12 0.88
N ARG A 396 -30.76 2.86 0.87
CA ARG A 396 -31.44 1.77 1.57
C ARG A 396 -31.49 1.99 3.08
N LEU A 397 -30.39 2.47 3.68
CA LEU A 397 -30.32 2.80 5.10
C LEU A 397 -31.26 3.95 5.45
N ARG A 398 -31.25 5.02 4.64
CA ARG A 398 -32.13 6.17 4.88
C ARG A 398 -33.61 5.82 4.72
N GLU A 399 -33.97 4.99 3.73
CA GLU A 399 -35.34 4.48 3.55
C GLU A 399 -35.83 3.64 4.74
N SER A 400 -34.91 2.97 5.45
CA SER A 400 -35.25 2.29 6.72
C SER A 400 -35.41 3.24 7.91
N GLY A 401 -35.08 4.53 7.75
CA GLY A 401 -35.18 5.55 8.79
C GLY A 401 -33.88 5.85 9.54
N VAL A 402 -32.77 5.20 9.18
CA VAL A 402 -31.42 5.51 9.71
C VAL A 402 -30.95 6.83 9.13
N ARG A 403 -30.38 7.69 9.97
CA ARG A 403 -29.82 8.99 9.53
C ARG A 403 -28.41 8.81 9.00
N ILE A 404 -28.03 9.66 8.05
CA ILE A 404 -26.69 9.62 7.43
C ILE A 404 -26.01 10.99 7.58
N ALA A 405 -24.82 10.98 8.16
CA ALA A 405 -23.96 12.15 8.27
C ALA A 405 -22.67 11.98 7.45
N ILE A 406 -22.23 13.06 6.84
CA ILE A 406 -20.88 13.12 6.26
C ILE A 406 -19.93 13.73 7.27
N ASP A 407 -18.82 13.07 7.52
CA ASP A 407 -17.80 13.42 8.50
C ASP A 407 -16.54 14.00 7.84
N ASP A 408 -15.73 14.76 8.61
CA ASP A 408 -14.47 15.40 8.19
C ASP A 408 -14.63 16.28 6.93
N PHE A 409 -15.81 16.92 6.74
CA PHE A 409 -16.10 17.65 5.52
C PHE A 409 -15.19 18.87 5.34
N GLY A 410 -14.59 18.97 4.13
CA GLY A 410 -13.70 20.04 3.72
C GLY A 410 -12.22 19.67 3.77
N THR A 411 -11.85 18.53 4.31
CA THR A 411 -10.44 18.06 4.35
C THR A 411 -10.03 17.29 3.08
N GLY A 412 -11.01 16.89 2.23
CA GLY A 412 -10.82 16.08 1.05
C GLY A 412 -11.19 16.77 -0.28
N TYR A 413 -11.22 15.98 -1.34
CA TYR A 413 -11.62 16.40 -2.69
C TYR A 413 -13.14 16.22 -2.91
N SER A 414 -13.98 16.93 -2.19
CA SER A 414 -15.42 16.88 -2.43
C SER A 414 -15.81 17.57 -3.73
N SER A 415 -16.26 16.80 -4.71
CA SER A 415 -17.01 17.38 -5.83
C SER A 415 -18.44 17.69 -5.38
N LEU A 416 -18.81 18.96 -5.32
CA LEU A 416 -20.19 19.41 -5.02
C LEU A 416 -21.27 18.70 -5.88
N SER A 417 -20.91 18.23 -7.08
CA SER A 417 -21.80 17.48 -7.93
C SER A 417 -22.19 16.11 -7.35
N TYR A 418 -21.32 15.49 -6.58
CA TYR A 418 -21.62 14.22 -5.90
C TYR A 418 -22.43 14.44 -4.62
N LEU A 419 -22.12 15.47 -3.83
CA LEU A 419 -22.83 15.75 -2.57
C LEU A 419 -24.36 15.81 -2.75
N LYS A 420 -24.83 16.36 -3.87
CA LYS A 420 -26.26 16.41 -4.22
C LYS A 420 -26.90 15.04 -4.48
N ARG A 421 -26.12 14.03 -4.84
CA ARG A 421 -26.61 12.67 -5.15
C ARG A 421 -26.76 11.81 -3.89
N PHE A 422 -26.08 12.17 -2.82
CA PHE A 422 -26.08 11.37 -1.58
C PHE A 422 -27.30 11.67 -0.73
N PRO A 423 -27.92 10.63 -0.17
CA PRO A 423 -29.07 10.78 0.72
C PRO A 423 -28.63 11.16 2.14
N LEU A 424 -28.04 12.36 2.30
CA LEU A 424 -27.52 12.85 3.57
C LEU A 424 -28.60 13.58 4.38
N ASP A 425 -28.43 13.57 5.71
CA ASP A 425 -29.24 14.31 6.67
C ASP A 425 -28.40 15.36 7.41
N THR A 426 -27.10 15.07 7.64
CA THR A 426 -26.21 15.88 8.47
C THR A 426 -24.85 16.09 7.77
N LEU A 427 -24.26 17.27 7.95
CA LEU A 427 -22.92 17.64 7.51
C LEU A 427 -22.11 18.07 8.73
N LYS A 428 -20.95 17.41 8.98
CA LYS A 428 -20.08 17.70 10.11
C LYS A 428 -18.88 18.52 9.65
N ILE A 429 -18.61 19.64 10.32
CA ILE A 429 -17.44 20.49 10.09
C ILE A 429 -16.28 19.90 10.87
N ASP A 430 -15.19 19.56 10.18
CA ASP A 430 -13.99 19.00 10.81
C ASP A 430 -13.39 19.96 11.85
N ARG A 431 -12.88 19.38 12.93
CA ARG A 431 -12.24 20.08 14.03
C ARG A 431 -11.14 21.04 13.58
N SER A 432 -10.38 20.73 12.52
CA SER A 432 -9.27 21.57 12.07
C SER A 432 -9.72 22.98 11.68
N PHE A 433 -10.92 23.13 11.11
CA PHE A 433 -11.48 24.45 10.77
C PHE A 433 -12.08 25.18 11.97
N VAL A 434 -12.45 24.46 13.03
CA VAL A 434 -13.03 25.04 14.24
C VAL A 434 -11.95 25.55 15.20
N GLN A 435 -10.77 24.89 15.24
CA GLN A 435 -9.71 25.24 16.18
C GLN A 435 -9.24 26.69 16.06
N ASP A 436 -9.01 27.18 14.86
CA ASP A 436 -8.46 28.52 14.62
C ASP A 436 -9.55 29.57 14.24
N LEU A 437 -10.83 29.18 14.36
CA LEU A 437 -11.98 30.01 14.03
C LEU A 437 -11.94 31.41 14.70
N ALA A 438 -11.51 31.50 15.97
CA ALA A 438 -11.45 32.72 16.72
C ALA A 438 -10.34 33.70 16.28
N MET A 439 -9.31 33.18 15.57
CA MET A 439 -8.24 34.03 15.02
C MET A 439 -8.65 34.76 13.74
N GLY A 440 -9.79 34.39 13.15
CA GLY A 440 -10.23 34.92 11.85
C GLY A 440 -9.37 34.35 10.71
N GLY A 441 -9.71 34.73 9.47
CA GLY A 441 -8.96 34.27 8.30
C GLY A 441 -9.68 33.19 7.49
N ASP A 442 -8.90 32.33 6.84
CA ASP A 442 -9.42 31.34 5.87
C ASP A 442 -10.35 30.31 6.52
N ASP A 443 -10.05 29.84 7.74
CA ASP A 443 -10.86 28.83 8.44
C ASP A 443 -12.26 29.33 8.79
N ALA A 444 -12.38 30.61 9.20
CA ALA A 444 -13.68 31.23 9.45
C ALA A 444 -14.51 31.34 8.16
N ALA A 445 -13.87 31.63 7.03
CA ALA A 445 -14.52 31.69 5.72
C ALA A 445 -14.96 30.29 5.26
N ILE A 446 -14.16 29.26 5.51
CA ILE A 446 -14.47 27.85 5.21
C ILE A 446 -15.66 27.39 6.06
N CYS A 447 -15.65 27.60 7.38
CA CYS A 447 -16.79 27.26 8.25
C CYS A 447 -18.08 27.91 7.76
N ASN A 448 -18.03 29.22 7.44
CA ASN A 448 -19.21 29.95 6.93
C ASN A 448 -19.69 29.37 5.59
N ALA A 449 -18.78 29.01 4.69
CA ALA A 449 -19.12 28.39 3.41
C ALA A 449 -19.78 27.01 3.61
N ILE A 450 -19.28 26.19 4.54
CA ILE A 450 -19.84 24.88 4.86
C ILE A 450 -21.24 25.01 5.45
N VAL A 451 -21.45 25.94 6.40
CA VAL A 451 -22.77 26.21 6.97
C VAL A 451 -23.76 26.69 5.91
N ALA A 452 -23.32 27.59 5.03
CA ALA A 452 -24.16 28.07 3.92
C ALA A 452 -24.52 26.93 2.95
N LEU A 453 -23.58 26.03 2.67
CA LEU A 453 -23.81 24.86 1.83
C LEU A 453 -24.82 23.89 2.47
N GLY A 454 -24.67 23.57 3.76
CA GLY A 454 -25.62 22.74 4.50
C GLY A 454 -27.04 23.30 4.41
N ARG A 455 -27.19 24.61 4.62
CA ARG A 455 -28.48 25.30 4.52
C ARG A 455 -29.08 25.22 3.11
N ILE A 456 -28.26 25.40 2.05
CA ILE A 456 -28.71 25.29 0.64
C ILE A 456 -29.18 23.88 0.32
N LEU A 457 -28.51 22.88 0.87
CA LEU A 457 -28.84 21.46 0.63
C LEU A 457 -29.93 20.94 1.58
N GLY A 458 -30.37 21.72 2.57
CA GLY A 458 -31.35 21.29 3.58
C GLY A 458 -30.80 20.27 4.57
N LEU A 459 -29.49 20.28 4.80
CA LEU A 459 -28.80 19.42 5.75
C LEU A 459 -28.62 20.15 7.09
N LYS A 460 -28.65 19.38 8.20
CA LYS A 460 -28.17 19.87 9.48
C LYS A 460 -26.66 20.05 9.45
N VAL A 461 -26.14 21.06 10.14
CA VAL A 461 -24.71 21.31 10.26
C VAL A 461 -24.27 21.13 11.71
N VAL A 462 -23.30 20.25 11.94
CA VAL A 462 -22.69 19.97 13.25
C VAL A 462 -21.25 20.47 13.22
N ALA A 463 -20.85 21.27 14.20
CA ALA A 463 -19.45 21.69 14.36
C ALA A 463 -18.75 20.80 15.39
N GLU A 464 -17.59 20.28 15.01
CA GLU A 464 -16.78 19.42 15.88
C GLU A 464 -15.61 20.16 16.52
N GLY A 465 -15.13 19.63 17.65
CA GLY A 465 -13.96 20.16 18.32
C GLY A 465 -14.13 21.54 18.92
N VAL A 466 -15.35 21.92 19.31
CA VAL A 466 -15.62 23.18 19.98
C VAL A 466 -15.03 23.14 21.40
N GLU A 467 -14.01 23.97 21.66
CA GLU A 467 -13.24 23.96 22.91
C GLU A 467 -13.54 25.16 23.82
N ASN A 468 -14.07 26.25 23.28
CA ASN A 468 -14.30 27.46 24.04
C ASN A 468 -15.58 28.20 23.63
N ALA A 469 -16.05 29.09 24.51
CA ALA A 469 -17.31 29.84 24.31
C ALA A 469 -17.26 30.82 23.14
N GLU A 470 -16.10 31.31 22.72
CA GLU A 470 -15.98 32.21 21.59
C GLU A 470 -16.20 31.49 20.27
N GLN A 471 -15.61 30.26 20.10
CA GLN A 471 -15.91 29.40 18.97
C GLN A 471 -17.40 29.08 18.88
N ALA A 472 -18.03 28.67 19.99
CA ALA A 472 -19.46 28.38 20.03
C ALA A 472 -20.31 29.61 19.61
N ARG A 473 -20.00 30.81 20.10
CA ARG A 473 -20.69 32.04 19.75
C ARG A 473 -20.56 32.37 18.25
N LEU A 474 -19.38 32.20 17.67
CA LEU A 474 -19.14 32.45 16.24
C LEU A 474 -19.90 31.45 15.36
N LEU A 475 -19.85 30.16 15.69
CA LEU A 475 -20.58 29.10 14.98
C LEU A 475 -22.10 29.32 15.03
N LEU A 476 -22.65 29.71 16.21
CA LEU A 476 -24.05 30.08 16.33
C LEU A 476 -24.41 31.28 15.45
N ALA A 477 -23.57 32.31 15.44
CA ALA A 477 -23.78 33.49 14.61
C ALA A 477 -23.73 33.20 13.11
N GLN A 478 -22.95 32.22 12.69
CA GLN A 478 -22.91 31.71 11.31
C GLN A 478 -24.14 30.84 10.99
N GLY A 479 -24.85 30.32 12.01
CA GLY A 479 -26.05 29.50 11.88
C GLY A 479 -25.79 28.01 11.82
N CYS A 480 -24.78 27.54 12.55
CA CYS A 480 -24.57 26.14 12.84
C CYS A 480 -25.71 25.61 13.71
N ASP A 481 -26.19 24.38 13.44
CA ASP A 481 -27.37 23.82 14.11
C ASP A 481 -27.00 23.09 15.42
N GLU A 482 -25.90 22.30 15.39
CA GLU A 482 -25.48 21.49 16.53
C GLU A 482 -23.96 21.66 16.77
N MET A 483 -23.53 21.45 18.00
CA MET A 483 -22.13 21.59 18.40
C MET A 483 -21.68 20.42 19.27
N GLN A 484 -20.42 19.98 19.05
CA GLN A 484 -19.76 18.94 19.83
C GLN A 484 -18.31 19.35 20.12
N GLY A 485 -17.82 19.05 21.33
CA GLY A 485 -16.43 19.33 21.69
C GLY A 485 -16.21 19.38 23.20
N PHE A 486 -14.98 19.68 23.60
CA PHE A 486 -14.60 19.69 25.02
C PHE A 486 -15.29 20.77 25.84
N LEU A 487 -15.79 21.82 25.21
CA LEU A 487 -16.62 22.81 25.88
C LEU A 487 -17.88 22.19 26.50
N PHE A 488 -18.48 21.23 25.81
CA PHE A 488 -19.74 20.59 26.21
C PHE A 488 -19.52 19.26 26.98
N GLY A 489 -18.43 18.57 26.71
CA GLY A 489 -18.05 17.33 27.37
C GLY A 489 -17.09 16.48 26.55
N SER A 490 -16.25 15.75 27.24
CA SER A 490 -15.43 14.70 26.63
C SER A 490 -16.22 13.43 26.45
N ALA A 491 -15.75 12.51 25.59
CA ALA A 491 -16.32 11.18 25.46
C ALA A 491 -16.28 10.42 26.80
N MET A 492 -17.43 9.97 27.27
CA MET A 492 -17.62 9.37 28.60
C MET A 492 -18.19 7.96 28.52
N PRO A 493 -17.97 7.10 29.53
CA PRO A 493 -18.61 5.80 29.62
C PRO A 493 -20.13 5.87 29.62
N ALA A 494 -20.80 4.78 29.21
CA ALA A 494 -22.28 4.70 29.13
C ALA A 494 -23.01 5.06 30.42
N GLU A 495 -22.43 4.76 31.59
CA GLU A 495 -23.01 5.10 32.87
C GLU A 495 -23.11 6.61 33.09
N GLN A 496 -22.07 7.37 32.65
CA GLN A 496 -22.08 8.84 32.76
C GLN A 496 -23.01 9.46 31.71
N ALA A 497 -23.02 8.95 30.48
CA ALA A 497 -23.95 9.39 29.44
C ALA A 497 -25.40 9.17 29.85
N THR A 498 -25.70 8.05 30.54
CA THR A 498 -27.05 7.75 31.10
C THR A 498 -27.51 8.85 32.04
N ALA A 499 -26.63 9.43 32.85
CA ALA A 499 -27.00 10.50 33.78
C ALA A 499 -27.49 11.78 33.08
N LEU A 500 -27.04 12.05 31.84
CA LEU A 500 -27.51 13.17 31.05
C LEU A 500 -28.90 12.98 30.44
N LEU A 501 -29.36 11.72 30.31
CA LEU A 501 -30.68 11.35 29.77
C LEU A 501 -31.78 11.28 30.82
N LEU A 502 -31.42 11.20 32.11
CA LEU A 502 -32.37 11.08 33.18
C LEU A 502 -32.79 12.46 33.71
N PRO A 503 -34.08 12.61 34.12
CA PRO A 503 -34.49 13.85 34.77
C PRO A 503 -33.70 14.11 36.07
N PRO A 504 -33.49 15.38 36.46
CA PRO A 504 -32.77 15.72 37.67
C PRO A 504 -33.39 15.04 38.90
N GLY A 505 -32.60 14.23 39.61
CA GLY A 505 -33.06 13.54 40.84
C GLY A 505 -33.23 12.01 40.73
N VAL A 506 -33.10 11.44 39.53
CA VAL A 506 -33.12 9.97 39.35
C VAL A 506 -31.68 9.44 39.41
N VAL A 507 -31.37 8.65 40.46
CA VAL A 507 -30.06 8.01 40.61
C VAL A 507 -30.01 6.79 39.69
N PRO A 508 -28.97 6.66 38.82
CA PRO A 508 -28.83 5.48 37.99
C PRO A 508 -28.70 4.20 38.84
N LEU A 509 -29.57 3.22 38.60
CA LEU A 509 -29.45 1.90 39.22
C LEU A 509 -28.12 1.25 38.82
N LYS A 510 -27.29 0.88 39.79
CA LYS A 510 -26.06 0.11 39.53
C LYS A 510 -26.43 -1.18 38.78
N PRO A 511 -25.68 -1.54 37.72
CA PRO A 511 -25.94 -2.77 37.00
C PRO A 511 -25.81 -3.95 37.94
N THR A 512 -26.87 -4.77 38.07
CA THR A 512 -26.83 -6.05 38.77
C THR A 512 -25.90 -6.97 38.00
N ARG A 513 -24.70 -7.23 38.57
CA ARG A 513 -23.83 -8.30 38.07
C ARG A 513 -24.62 -9.61 38.16
N LYS A 514 -25.06 -10.15 37.01
CA LYS A 514 -25.43 -11.58 36.95
C LYS A 514 -24.16 -12.38 37.22
N LYS A 515 -24.10 -13.02 38.36
CA LYS A 515 -23.18 -14.13 38.61
C LYS A 515 -23.59 -15.28 37.69
N ALA A 516 -22.70 -15.68 36.79
CA ALA A 516 -22.66 -16.98 36.17
C ALA A 516 -21.26 -17.55 36.36
#